data_336609f8617cd28ed61ad92c85bdc38f
#
_entry.id   336609f8617cd28ed61ad92c85bdc38f
#
_cell.length_a   1.000
_cell.length_b   1.000
_cell.length_c   1.000
_cell.angle_alpha   90.00
_cell.angle_beta   90.00
_cell.angle_gamma   90.00
#
_symmetry.space_group_name_H-M   'P 1'
#
loop_
_entity.id
_entity.type
_entity.pdbx_description
1 polymer ?
#
loop_
_entity_poly.entity_id
_entity_poly.type
_entity_poly.pdbx_seq_one_letter_code
_entity_poly.pdbx_strand_id
1 'polypeptide(L)'
;MTTYARFDPTTTFSKEEMAEVRARSDVIGLLCVFHAWFMIGAAMALYAIWPNPFTFVAAVIVIGGRQLGLGILQHDAAHGALTKTRWLNEFLGSWLCAYPVLGNMLTYRHYHLVHHRRTQQADDPDLGLSAPFPITWASFKRKMIRDITGQTGFKQRKAQFLNSLGKPGDSFGTRVATYWKRLGRQTIANLVILGLMTAFGKPHYYLMFWVVPNITWHMVITRIRNIAEHAVVPDNDDVMRNARTTYASWWERAIVAPYWVNYHVDHHLLFYVPCYNLPKLHKMLLAKGFGPKMEIQKNYASVLRLATSKPERPSLAKAA
;
A
#
# COMPACT_ATOMS: atom_id res chain seq x y z
N MET A 1 -24.76 -19.61 -5.20
CA MET A 1 -23.99 -18.38 -5.47
C MET A 1 -24.78 -17.24 -4.85
N THR A 2 -24.41 -16.80 -3.66
CA THR A 2 -24.99 -15.61 -3.01
C THR A 2 -24.61 -14.40 -3.87
N THR A 3 -25.59 -13.75 -4.46
CA THR A 3 -25.42 -12.50 -5.19
C THR A 3 -25.08 -11.40 -4.16
N TYR A 4 -23.84 -10.98 -4.15
CA TYR A 4 -23.40 -9.78 -3.43
C TYR A 4 -24.31 -8.61 -3.80
N ALA A 5 -24.93 -7.97 -2.82
CA ALA A 5 -25.59 -6.70 -3.02
C ALA A 5 -24.50 -5.65 -3.32
N ARG A 6 -24.29 -5.38 -4.61
CA ARG A 6 -23.33 -4.34 -5.03
C ARG A 6 -23.91 -2.97 -4.68
N PHE A 7 -23.05 -2.07 -4.22
CA PHE A 7 -23.42 -0.66 -4.12
C PHE A 7 -23.73 -0.12 -5.52
N ASP A 8 -24.94 0.42 -5.68
CA ASP A 8 -25.34 1.06 -6.93
C ASP A 8 -25.17 2.58 -6.81
N PRO A 9 -24.14 3.15 -7.42
CA PRO A 9 -23.92 4.59 -7.36
C PRO A 9 -24.99 5.39 -8.10
N THR A 10 -25.71 4.80 -9.05
CA THR A 10 -26.71 5.54 -9.88
C THR A 10 -27.97 5.88 -9.09
N THR A 11 -28.30 5.10 -8.07
CA THR A 11 -29.41 5.36 -7.16
C THR A 11 -29.03 6.30 -6.02
N THR A 12 -27.71 6.47 -5.78
CA THR A 12 -27.18 7.23 -4.65
C THR A 12 -26.78 8.65 -5.03
N PHE A 13 -26.16 8.81 -6.20
CA PHE A 13 -25.55 10.06 -6.67
C PHE A 13 -26.22 10.58 -7.93
N SER A 14 -26.32 11.91 -8.06
CA SER A 14 -26.65 12.53 -9.34
C SER A 14 -25.52 12.39 -10.35
N LYS A 15 -25.80 12.65 -11.62
CA LYS A 15 -24.77 12.63 -12.68
C LYS A 15 -23.67 13.67 -12.42
N GLU A 16 -24.04 14.83 -11.91
CA GLU A 16 -23.13 15.94 -11.58
C GLU A 16 -22.24 15.57 -10.40
N GLU A 17 -22.82 15.01 -9.31
CA GLU A 17 -22.07 14.51 -8.15
C GLU A 17 -21.06 13.43 -8.56
N MET A 18 -21.48 12.49 -9.41
CA MET A 18 -20.59 11.45 -9.93
C MET A 18 -19.49 12.04 -10.83
N ALA A 19 -19.80 13.00 -11.69
CA ALA A 19 -18.81 13.67 -12.53
C ALA A 19 -17.76 14.37 -11.66
N GLU A 20 -18.21 15.02 -10.59
CA GLU A 20 -17.35 15.77 -9.67
C GLU A 20 -16.36 14.86 -8.91
N VAL A 21 -16.82 13.75 -8.30
CA VAL A 21 -15.90 12.85 -7.55
C VAL A 21 -14.99 12.06 -8.48
N ARG A 22 -15.41 11.77 -9.71
CA ARG A 22 -14.62 11.06 -10.72
C ARG A 22 -13.66 11.96 -11.52
N ALA A 23 -13.72 13.27 -11.31
CA ALA A 23 -12.87 14.22 -12.03
C ALA A 23 -11.38 13.90 -11.78
N ARG A 24 -10.64 13.63 -12.86
CA ARG A 24 -9.21 13.35 -12.83
C ARG A 24 -8.44 14.57 -13.32
N SER A 25 -7.27 14.78 -12.74
CA SER A 25 -6.39 15.90 -13.10
C SER A 25 -4.97 15.39 -13.31
N ASP A 26 -4.39 15.71 -14.48
CA ASP A 26 -2.99 15.41 -14.76
C ASP A 26 -2.07 16.20 -13.82
N VAL A 27 -2.42 17.44 -13.51
CA VAL A 27 -1.63 18.30 -12.62
C VAL A 27 -1.61 17.73 -11.19
N ILE A 28 -2.77 17.34 -10.64
CA ILE A 28 -2.81 16.79 -9.27
C ILE A 28 -2.08 15.44 -9.21
N GLY A 29 -2.27 14.57 -10.20
CA GLY A 29 -1.56 13.29 -10.28
C GLY A 29 -0.03 13.48 -10.34
N LEU A 30 0.46 14.41 -11.16
CA LEU A 30 1.87 14.78 -11.23
C LEU A 30 2.38 15.35 -9.90
N LEU A 31 1.62 16.24 -9.26
CA LEU A 31 1.99 16.82 -7.96
C LEU A 31 2.06 15.75 -6.86
N CYS A 32 1.18 14.76 -6.84
CA CYS A 32 1.26 13.64 -5.90
C CYS A 32 2.55 12.83 -6.08
N VAL A 33 2.90 12.48 -7.33
CA VAL A 33 4.14 11.74 -7.63
C VAL A 33 5.38 12.60 -7.31
N PHE A 34 5.38 13.86 -7.73
CA PHE A 34 6.45 14.81 -7.42
C PHE A 34 6.64 14.96 -5.89
N HIS A 35 5.55 15.14 -5.14
CA HIS A 35 5.61 15.23 -3.68
C HIS A 35 6.26 13.99 -3.05
N ALA A 36 5.95 12.76 -3.53
CA ALA A 36 6.58 11.56 -3.03
C ALA A 36 8.10 11.59 -3.20
N TRP A 37 8.56 11.89 -4.43
CA TRP A 37 9.99 11.95 -4.76
C TRP A 37 10.71 13.11 -4.11
N PHE A 38 10.05 14.27 -4.03
CA PHE A 38 10.59 15.45 -3.32
C PHE A 38 10.86 15.13 -1.84
N MET A 39 9.91 14.52 -1.15
CA MET A 39 10.07 14.14 0.25
C MET A 39 11.18 13.10 0.46
N ILE A 40 11.36 12.17 -0.47
CA ILE A 40 12.48 11.21 -0.47
C ILE A 40 13.80 11.96 -0.61
N GLY A 41 13.92 12.84 -1.60
CA GLY A 41 15.12 13.65 -1.84
C GLY A 41 15.44 14.59 -0.66
N ALA A 42 14.42 15.24 -0.11
CA ALA A 42 14.56 16.14 1.05
C ALA A 42 15.05 15.39 2.31
N ALA A 43 14.55 14.16 2.55
CA ALA A 43 15.01 13.35 3.67
C ALA A 43 16.47 12.91 3.51
N MET A 44 16.90 12.56 2.29
CA MET A 44 18.30 12.25 2.00
C MET A 44 19.19 13.50 2.15
N ALA A 45 18.74 14.66 1.67
CA ALA A 45 19.45 15.93 1.79
C ALA A 45 19.60 16.35 3.26
N LEU A 46 18.55 16.20 4.06
CA LEU A 46 18.61 16.47 5.51
C LEU A 46 19.73 15.67 6.19
N TYR A 47 19.80 14.35 5.89
CA TYR A 47 20.89 13.53 6.41
C TYR A 47 22.25 13.94 5.85
N ALA A 48 22.34 14.32 4.57
CA ALA A 48 23.61 14.75 3.98
C ALA A 48 24.17 16.01 4.62
N ILE A 49 23.29 16.94 5.07
CA ILE A 49 23.68 18.21 5.74
C ILE A 49 24.04 17.96 7.21
N TRP A 50 23.27 17.11 7.91
CA TRP A 50 23.43 16.80 9.33
C TRP A 50 23.50 15.30 9.58
N PRO A 51 24.61 14.62 9.23
CA PRO A 51 24.73 13.17 9.37
C PRO A 51 24.86 12.76 10.84
N ASN A 52 23.77 12.21 11.37
CA ASN A 52 23.69 11.67 12.72
C ASN A 52 22.59 10.59 12.83
N PRO A 53 22.54 9.79 13.92
CA PRO A 53 21.55 8.72 14.07
C PRO A 53 20.08 9.19 14.00
N PHE A 54 19.77 10.39 14.48
CA PHE A 54 18.38 10.91 14.48
C PHE A 54 17.92 11.24 13.07
N THR A 55 18.75 11.93 12.29
CA THR A 55 18.44 12.26 10.88
C THR A 55 18.43 11.01 10.01
N PHE A 56 19.26 10.00 10.32
CA PHE A 56 19.19 8.69 9.67
C PHE A 56 17.83 8.01 9.90
N VAL A 57 17.41 7.89 11.16
CA VAL A 57 16.13 7.26 11.53
C VAL A 57 14.96 8.04 10.95
N ALA A 58 14.98 9.37 11.01
CA ALA A 58 13.97 10.23 10.38
C ALA A 58 13.88 10.00 8.87
N ALA A 59 15.03 9.91 8.19
CA ALA A 59 15.07 9.62 6.77
C ALA A 59 14.50 8.24 6.44
N VAL A 60 14.83 7.20 7.21
CA VAL A 60 14.28 5.84 7.04
C VAL A 60 12.75 5.84 7.19
N ILE A 61 12.22 6.56 8.18
CA ILE A 61 10.77 6.68 8.42
C ILE A 61 10.09 7.41 7.26
N VAL A 62 10.61 8.57 6.87
CA VAL A 62 10.03 9.37 5.77
C VAL A 62 10.09 8.61 4.45
N ILE A 63 11.26 8.06 4.11
CA ILE A 63 11.44 7.35 2.84
C ILE A 63 10.59 6.08 2.78
N GLY A 64 10.58 5.26 3.84
CA GLY A 64 9.70 4.09 3.90
C GLY A 64 8.23 4.45 3.78
N GLY A 65 7.79 5.56 4.41
CA GLY A 65 6.44 6.11 4.26
C GLY A 65 6.14 6.55 2.83
N ARG A 66 7.12 7.17 2.14
CA ARG A 66 6.95 7.57 0.72
C ARG A 66 7.03 6.38 -0.23
N GLN A 67 7.80 5.34 0.07
CA GLN A 67 7.78 4.09 -0.69
C GLN A 67 6.39 3.41 -0.62
N LEU A 68 5.73 3.42 0.54
CA LEU A 68 4.31 3.03 0.62
C LEU A 68 3.46 3.99 -0.21
N GLY A 69 3.70 5.29 -0.13
CA GLY A 69 3.01 6.30 -0.92
C GLY A 69 3.11 6.05 -2.43
N LEU A 70 4.29 5.68 -2.94
CA LEU A 70 4.45 5.25 -4.33
C LEU A 70 3.59 4.01 -4.64
N GLY A 71 3.49 3.06 -3.72
CA GLY A 71 2.58 1.91 -3.83
C GLY A 71 1.11 2.31 -3.91
N ILE A 72 0.67 3.33 -3.15
CA ILE A 72 -0.70 3.86 -3.20
C ILE A 72 -0.98 4.61 -4.52
N LEU A 73 -0.03 5.41 -5.01
CA LEU A 73 -0.16 6.08 -6.31
C LEU A 73 -0.14 5.07 -7.48
N GLN A 74 0.66 4.00 -7.37
CA GLN A 74 0.57 2.85 -8.28
C GLN A 74 -0.81 2.19 -8.26
N HIS A 75 -1.40 2.00 -7.08
CA HIS A 75 -2.73 1.44 -6.89
C HIS A 75 -3.80 2.31 -7.59
N ASP A 76 -3.78 3.63 -7.41
CA ASP A 76 -4.65 4.56 -8.11
C ASP A 76 -4.47 4.48 -9.64
N ALA A 77 -3.22 4.43 -10.10
CA ALA A 77 -2.90 4.25 -11.51
C ALA A 77 -3.40 2.90 -12.06
N ALA A 78 -3.41 1.84 -11.23
CA ALA A 78 -3.96 0.55 -11.62
C ALA A 78 -5.47 0.62 -11.92
N HIS A 79 -6.21 1.49 -11.21
CA HIS A 79 -7.61 1.80 -11.52
C HIS A 79 -7.79 2.83 -12.66
N GLY A 80 -6.68 3.34 -13.22
CA GLY A 80 -6.70 4.42 -14.21
C GLY A 80 -7.20 5.74 -13.62
N ALA A 81 -7.03 5.94 -12.31
CA ALA A 81 -7.59 7.06 -11.56
C ALA A 81 -6.56 8.16 -11.24
N LEU A 82 -5.25 7.89 -11.31
CA LEU A 82 -4.22 8.84 -10.90
C LEU A 82 -4.19 10.12 -11.74
N THR A 83 -4.33 9.99 -13.08
CA THR A 83 -4.34 11.13 -14.01
C THR A 83 -5.46 11.00 -15.04
N LYS A 84 -5.80 12.11 -15.72
CA LYS A 84 -6.79 12.13 -16.80
C LYS A 84 -6.23 11.49 -18.08
N THR A 85 -5.02 11.84 -18.45
CA THR A 85 -4.35 11.36 -19.65
C THR A 85 -3.84 9.93 -19.45
N ARG A 86 -4.34 8.98 -20.27
CA ARG A 86 -4.09 7.55 -20.08
C ARG A 86 -2.60 7.18 -20.14
N TRP A 87 -1.86 7.66 -21.14
CA TRP A 87 -0.44 7.32 -21.25
C TRP A 87 0.37 7.83 -20.05
N LEU A 88 0.01 9.01 -19.52
CA LEU A 88 0.64 9.61 -18.36
C LEU A 88 0.35 8.78 -17.10
N ASN A 89 -0.91 8.32 -16.93
CA ASN A 89 -1.30 7.40 -15.86
C ASN A 89 -0.45 6.11 -15.89
N GLU A 90 -0.32 5.49 -17.06
CA GLU A 90 0.46 4.26 -17.23
C GLU A 90 1.96 4.49 -16.97
N PHE A 91 2.50 5.60 -17.45
CA PHE A 91 3.91 5.95 -17.26
C PHE A 91 4.22 6.23 -15.79
N LEU A 92 3.49 7.15 -15.15
CA LEU A 92 3.70 7.53 -13.75
C LEU A 92 3.51 6.31 -12.83
N GLY A 93 2.39 5.59 -12.99
CA GLY A 93 2.07 4.43 -12.17
C GLY A 93 3.09 3.30 -12.29
N SER A 94 3.65 3.08 -13.49
CA SER A 94 4.64 2.02 -13.72
C SER A 94 6.05 2.47 -13.37
N TRP A 95 6.57 3.55 -14.03
CA TRP A 95 7.97 3.90 -14.00
C TRP A 95 8.38 4.72 -12.78
N LEU A 96 7.49 5.61 -12.31
CA LEU A 96 7.80 6.47 -11.16
C LEU A 96 7.20 5.95 -9.84
N CYS A 97 6.25 5.00 -9.88
CA CYS A 97 5.63 4.48 -8.67
C CYS A 97 5.93 3.00 -8.44
N ALA A 98 5.62 2.11 -9.40
CA ALA A 98 5.71 0.66 -9.18
C ALA A 98 7.14 0.12 -9.24
N TYR A 99 7.83 0.31 -10.38
CA TYR A 99 9.14 -0.31 -10.62
C TYR A 99 10.22 0.11 -9.62
N PRO A 100 10.29 1.36 -9.15
CA PRO A 100 11.24 1.75 -8.11
C PRO A 100 11.14 0.92 -6.83
N VAL A 101 9.94 0.58 -6.39
CA VAL A 101 9.68 -0.22 -5.19
C VAL A 101 9.51 -1.71 -5.48
N LEU A 102 10.00 -2.17 -6.65
CA LEU A 102 9.96 -3.55 -7.13
C LEU A 102 8.54 -4.08 -7.39
N GLY A 103 7.55 -3.21 -7.51
CA GLY A 103 6.18 -3.54 -7.93
C GLY A 103 6.04 -3.74 -9.44
N ASN A 104 4.85 -4.14 -9.89
CA ASN A 104 4.44 -4.17 -11.30
C ASN A 104 2.97 -3.80 -11.38
N MET A 105 2.69 -2.58 -11.86
CA MET A 105 1.34 -2.03 -11.89
C MET A 105 0.37 -2.86 -12.74
N LEU A 106 0.81 -3.38 -13.89
CA LEU A 106 -0.07 -4.15 -14.79
C LEU A 106 -0.48 -5.48 -14.17
N THR A 107 0.48 -6.21 -13.59
CA THR A 107 0.20 -7.45 -12.85
C THR A 107 -0.69 -7.18 -11.64
N TYR A 108 -0.39 -6.11 -10.90
CA TYR A 108 -1.17 -5.67 -9.74
C TYR A 108 -2.61 -5.34 -10.13
N ARG A 109 -2.84 -4.64 -11.23
CA ARG A 109 -4.18 -4.29 -11.75
C ARG A 109 -5.07 -5.53 -11.89
N HIS A 110 -4.58 -6.58 -12.55
CA HIS A 110 -5.37 -7.80 -12.77
C HIS A 110 -5.77 -8.47 -11.47
N TYR A 111 -4.81 -8.68 -10.60
CA TYR A 111 -4.99 -9.30 -9.30
C TYR A 111 -5.91 -8.46 -8.39
N HIS A 112 -5.70 -7.15 -8.34
CA HIS A 112 -6.43 -6.24 -7.47
C HIS A 112 -7.89 -6.03 -7.89
N LEU A 113 -8.19 -6.08 -9.17
CA LEU A 113 -9.58 -6.09 -9.64
C LEU A 113 -10.33 -7.38 -9.27
N VAL A 114 -9.63 -8.50 -9.07
CA VAL A 114 -10.23 -9.71 -8.49
C VAL A 114 -10.53 -9.47 -7.02
N HIS A 115 -9.60 -8.89 -6.25
CA HIS A 115 -9.81 -8.50 -4.85
C HIS A 115 -11.07 -7.62 -4.68
N HIS A 116 -11.24 -6.54 -5.46
CA HIS A 116 -12.45 -5.69 -5.40
C HIS A 116 -13.75 -6.43 -5.68
N ARG A 117 -13.71 -7.44 -6.56
CA ARG A 117 -14.90 -8.24 -6.87
C ARG A 117 -15.20 -9.32 -5.84
N ARG A 118 -14.19 -9.74 -5.10
CA ARG A 118 -14.24 -10.91 -4.19
C ARG A 118 -13.77 -10.57 -2.78
N THR A 119 -13.81 -9.29 -2.41
CA THR A 119 -13.33 -8.78 -1.10
C THR A 119 -13.83 -9.65 0.05
N GLN A 120 -12.91 -10.18 0.86
CA GLN A 120 -13.16 -11.05 2.01
C GLN A 120 -13.81 -12.42 1.69
N GLN A 121 -13.93 -12.80 0.42
CA GLN A 121 -14.41 -14.12 0.04
C GLN A 121 -13.28 -15.16 0.00
N ALA A 122 -13.65 -16.44 -0.03
CA ALA A 122 -12.69 -17.55 -0.03
C ALA A 122 -11.68 -17.53 -1.19
N ASP A 123 -12.05 -16.92 -2.31
CA ASP A 123 -11.22 -16.73 -3.51
C ASP A 123 -10.65 -15.30 -3.64
N ASP A 124 -10.75 -14.47 -2.60
CA ASP A 124 -10.07 -13.18 -2.52
C ASP A 124 -8.54 -13.41 -2.45
N PRO A 125 -7.76 -12.92 -3.44
CA PRO A 125 -6.32 -13.10 -3.42
C PRO A 125 -5.62 -12.40 -2.22
N ASP A 126 -6.27 -11.43 -1.57
CA ASP A 126 -5.76 -10.71 -0.38
C ASP A 126 -6.27 -11.29 0.95
N LEU A 127 -7.13 -12.31 0.92
CA LEU A 127 -7.70 -12.90 2.13
C LEU A 127 -6.63 -13.31 3.15
N GLY A 128 -5.49 -13.81 2.68
CA GLY A 128 -4.37 -14.21 3.54
C GLY A 128 -3.74 -13.06 4.36
N LEU A 129 -4.01 -11.80 4.01
CA LEU A 129 -3.53 -10.62 4.73
C LEU A 129 -4.43 -10.27 5.93
N SER A 130 -5.72 -10.58 5.86
CA SER A 130 -6.75 -10.23 6.86
C SER A 130 -7.27 -11.42 7.67
N ALA A 131 -7.48 -12.59 7.06
CA ALA A 131 -8.06 -13.78 7.68
C ALA A 131 -7.37 -14.26 8.97
N PRO A 132 -6.05 -14.13 9.18
CA PRO A 132 -5.42 -14.53 10.44
C PRO A 132 -5.83 -13.70 11.66
N PHE A 133 -6.47 -12.54 11.48
CA PHE A 133 -6.85 -11.65 12.57
C PHE A 133 -8.26 -11.98 13.12
N PRO A 134 -8.52 -11.77 14.45
CA PRO A 134 -7.61 -11.20 15.44
C PRO A 134 -6.51 -12.18 15.87
N ILE A 135 -5.37 -11.63 16.28
CA ILE A 135 -4.22 -12.37 16.83
C ILE A 135 -3.94 -11.94 18.27
N THR A 136 -3.06 -12.66 18.98
CA THR A 136 -2.59 -12.24 20.29
C THR A 136 -1.60 -11.08 20.17
N TRP A 137 -1.49 -10.26 21.22
CA TRP A 137 -0.51 -9.17 21.28
C TRP A 137 0.93 -9.66 21.11
N ALA A 138 1.29 -10.79 21.73
CA ALA A 138 2.60 -11.40 21.55
C ALA A 138 2.88 -11.78 20.08
N SER A 139 1.87 -12.32 19.38
CA SER A 139 2.00 -12.62 17.94
C SER A 139 2.18 -11.35 17.10
N PHE A 140 1.44 -10.28 17.42
CA PHE A 140 1.60 -8.99 16.77
C PHE A 140 3.00 -8.41 16.97
N LYS A 141 3.50 -8.37 18.22
CA LYS A 141 4.87 -7.92 18.51
C LYS A 141 5.93 -8.68 17.70
N ARG A 142 5.84 -10.02 17.63
CA ARG A 142 6.77 -10.83 16.81
C ARG A 142 6.73 -10.47 15.32
N LYS A 143 5.55 -10.14 14.79
CA LYS A 143 5.40 -9.67 13.40
C LYS A 143 6.08 -8.31 13.21
N MET A 144 5.84 -7.35 14.12
CA MET A 144 6.48 -6.02 14.08
C MET A 144 8.00 -6.09 14.19
N ILE A 145 8.53 -6.95 15.07
CA ILE A 145 9.99 -7.17 15.19
C ILE A 145 10.56 -7.70 13.88
N ARG A 146 9.94 -8.71 13.26
CA ARG A 146 10.41 -9.24 11.97
C ARG A 146 10.35 -8.22 10.84
N ASP A 147 9.35 -7.34 10.87
CA ASP A 147 9.21 -6.29 9.87
C ASP A 147 10.31 -5.21 10.06
N ILE A 148 10.45 -4.66 11.27
CA ILE A 148 11.41 -3.58 11.52
C ILE A 148 12.88 -4.04 11.43
N THR A 149 13.17 -5.31 11.69
CA THR A 149 14.50 -5.88 11.52
C THR A 149 14.80 -6.34 10.09
N GLY A 150 13.88 -6.13 9.14
CA GLY A 150 14.06 -6.43 7.73
C GLY A 150 13.84 -7.90 7.34
N GLN A 151 13.59 -8.81 8.28
CA GLN A 151 13.44 -10.25 8.01
C GLN A 151 12.30 -10.53 7.03
N THR A 152 11.14 -9.87 7.20
CA THR A 152 9.99 -10.02 6.30
C THR A 152 10.32 -9.47 4.91
N GLY A 153 10.87 -8.26 4.84
CA GLY A 153 11.22 -7.63 3.57
C GLY A 153 12.27 -8.43 2.80
N PHE A 154 13.33 -8.87 3.47
CA PHE A 154 14.36 -9.71 2.85
C PHE A 154 13.78 -11.03 2.30
N LYS A 155 12.96 -11.73 3.10
CA LYS A 155 12.29 -12.96 2.66
C LYS A 155 11.43 -12.73 1.41
N GLN A 156 10.66 -11.65 1.37
CA GLN A 156 9.83 -11.30 0.22
C GLN A 156 10.66 -10.98 -1.02
N ARG A 157 11.73 -10.17 -0.88
CA ARG A 157 12.61 -9.82 -2.01
C ARG A 157 13.36 -11.04 -2.53
N LYS A 158 13.87 -11.90 -1.62
CA LYS A 158 14.51 -13.19 -2.00
C LYS A 158 13.53 -14.08 -2.78
N ALA A 159 12.30 -14.25 -2.28
CA ALA A 159 11.29 -15.05 -2.97
C ALA A 159 10.94 -14.46 -4.35
N GLN A 160 10.76 -13.14 -4.45
CA GLN A 160 10.50 -12.45 -5.71
C GLN A 160 11.62 -12.67 -6.72
N PHE A 161 12.88 -12.54 -6.30
CA PHE A 161 14.04 -12.79 -7.13
C PHE A 161 14.10 -14.25 -7.61
N LEU A 162 14.01 -15.22 -6.69
CA LEU A 162 14.05 -16.64 -7.03
C LEU A 162 12.93 -17.04 -7.99
N ASN A 163 11.71 -16.54 -7.74
CA ASN A 163 10.55 -16.80 -8.62
C ASN A 163 10.74 -16.17 -10.01
N SER A 164 11.57 -15.15 -10.15
CA SER A 164 11.85 -14.54 -11.45
C SER A 164 12.82 -15.34 -12.32
N LEU A 165 13.57 -16.28 -11.73
CA LEU A 165 14.59 -17.07 -12.43
C LEU A 165 14.04 -18.29 -13.21
N GLY A 166 12.71 -18.43 -13.37
CA GLY A 166 12.11 -19.58 -14.05
C GLY A 166 11.96 -20.81 -13.16
N LYS A 167 12.01 -21.99 -13.75
CA LYS A 167 11.83 -23.28 -13.07
C LYS A 167 13.17 -23.94 -12.79
N PRO A 168 13.25 -24.83 -11.76
CA PRO A 168 14.39 -25.73 -11.63
C PRO A 168 14.57 -26.56 -12.91
N GLY A 169 15.81 -26.65 -13.41
CA GLY A 169 16.14 -27.37 -14.66
C GLY A 169 16.13 -26.50 -15.94
N ASP A 170 15.62 -25.27 -15.89
CA ASP A 170 15.72 -24.35 -17.03
C ASP A 170 17.20 -24.03 -17.34
N SER A 171 17.52 -23.90 -18.64
CA SER A 171 18.86 -23.50 -19.10
C SER A 171 19.18 -22.08 -18.58
N PHE A 172 20.48 -21.74 -18.49
CA PHE A 172 20.92 -20.40 -18.08
C PHE A 172 20.30 -19.29 -18.95
N GLY A 173 20.28 -19.46 -20.27
CA GLY A 173 19.66 -18.52 -21.19
C GLY A 173 18.16 -18.33 -20.92
N THR A 174 17.41 -19.41 -20.68
CA THR A 174 15.99 -19.37 -20.32
C THR A 174 15.78 -18.63 -18.99
N ARG A 175 16.62 -18.86 -18.00
CA ARG A 175 16.57 -18.19 -16.70
C ARG A 175 16.81 -16.70 -16.82
N VAL A 176 17.81 -16.28 -17.59
CA VAL A 176 18.11 -14.87 -17.87
C VAL A 176 16.94 -14.20 -18.60
N ALA A 177 16.41 -14.82 -19.65
CA ALA A 177 15.28 -14.30 -20.40
C ALA A 177 14.03 -14.15 -19.51
N THR A 178 13.75 -15.14 -18.65
CA THR A 178 12.63 -15.12 -17.70
C THR A 178 12.80 -14.02 -16.67
N TYR A 179 14.00 -13.82 -16.14
CA TYR A 179 14.31 -12.72 -15.22
C TYR A 179 14.02 -11.36 -15.86
N TRP A 180 14.56 -11.11 -17.06
CA TRP A 180 14.34 -9.84 -17.76
C TRP A 180 12.86 -9.59 -18.11
N LYS A 181 12.13 -10.64 -18.47
CA LYS A 181 10.68 -10.55 -18.68
C LYS A 181 9.92 -10.15 -17.41
N ARG A 182 10.32 -10.67 -16.24
CA ARG A 182 9.60 -10.51 -14.97
C ARG A 182 10.06 -9.30 -14.16
N LEU A 183 11.39 -9.06 -14.06
CA LEU A 183 11.98 -8.03 -13.22
C LEU A 183 12.87 -7.02 -13.96
N GLY A 184 13.03 -7.11 -15.27
CA GLY A 184 13.95 -6.25 -16.02
C GLY A 184 13.65 -4.76 -15.86
N ARG A 185 12.37 -4.37 -15.91
CA ARG A 185 11.95 -2.95 -15.75
C ARG A 185 12.22 -2.44 -14.34
N GLN A 186 11.96 -3.24 -13.33
CA GLN A 186 12.28 -2.94 -11.92
C GLN A 186 13.79 -2.81 -11.73
N THR A 187 14.57 -3.70 -12.35
CA THR A 187 16.04 -3.63 -12.34
C THR A 187 16.54 -2.33 -12.97
N ILE A 188 16.02 -1.97 -14.15
CA ILE A 188 16.37 -0.71 -14.81
C ILE A 188 16.05 0.49 -13.91
N ALA A 189 14.84 0.57 -13.35
CA ALA A 189 14.46 1.67 -12.46
C ALA A 189 15.39 1.78 -11.24
N ASN A 190 15.77 0.66 -10.64
CA ASN A 190 16.68 0.64 -9.49
C ASN A 190 18.12 0.95 -9.87
N LEU A 191 18.58 0.54 -11.07
CA LEU A 191 19.89 0.93 -11.59
C LEU A 191 19.95 2.46 -11.89
N VAL A 192 18.86 3.05 -12.36
CA VAL A 192 18.77 4.52 -12.53
C VAL A 192 18.90 5.23 -11.18
N ILE A 193 18.19 4.77 -10.13
CA ILE A 193 18.29 5.34 -8.79
C ILE A 193 19.72 5.21 -8.24
N LEU A 194 20.33 4.04 -8.36
CA LEU A 194 21.73 3.81 -7.95
C LEU A 194 22.69 4.72 -8.75
N GLY A 195 22.48 4.83 -10.06
CA GLY A 195 23.27 5.70 -10.94
C GLY A 195 23.19 7.16 -10.55
N LEU A 196 21.99 7.67 -10.23
CA LEU A 196 21.79 9.03 -9.72
C LEU A 196 22.55 9.25 -8.40
N MET A 197 22.42 8.34 -7.45
CA MET A 197 23.14 8.44 -6.17
C MET A 197 24.66 8.38 -6.35
N THR A 198 25.12 7.59 -7.32
CA THR A 198 26.55 7.51 -7.68
C THR A 198 27.06 8.82 -8.32
N ALA A 199 26.25 9.43 -9.19
CA ALA A 199 26.58 10.72 -9.82
C ALA A 199 26.71 11.85 -8.78
N PHE A 200 25.96 11.79 -7.68
CA PHE A 200 26.12 12.68 -6.52
C PHE A 200 27.23 12.25 -5.54
N GLY A 201 28.08 11.28 -5.89
CA GLY A 201 29.17 10.78 -5.04
C GLY A 201 28.70 10.01 -3.80
N LYS A 202 27.46 9.52 -3.77
CA LYS A 202 26.84 8.86 -2.60
C LYS A 202 26.24 7.48 -2.93
N PRO A 203 26.97 6.55 -3.61
CA PRO A 203 26.38 5.25 -4.01
C PRO A 203 25.86 4.42 -2.83
N HIS A 204 26.47 4.55 -1.65
CA HIS A 204 26.02 3.88 -0.42
C HIS A 204 24.62 4.33 0.05
N TYR A 205 24.12 5.50 -0.37
CA TYR A 205 22.77 5.96 -0.07
C TYR A 205 21.70 5.06 -0.68
N TYR A 206 22.03 4.34 -1.77
CA TYR A 206 21.12 3.35 -2.32
C TYR A 206 20.81 2.25 -1.29
N LEU A 207 21.81 1.72 -0.61
CA LEU A 207 21.58 0.74 0.44
C LEU A 207 20.91 1.39 1.65
N MET A 208 21.43 2.52 2.14
CA MET A 208 20.98 3.18 3.38
C MET A 208 19.56 3.73 3.28
N PHE A 209 19.20 4.38 2.16
CA PHE A 209 17.97 5.17 2.02
C PHE A 209 17.01 4.65 0.96
N TRP A 210 17.37 3.58 0.25
CA TRP A 210 16.43 2.94 -0.68
C TRP A 210 16.10 1.51 -0.24
N VAL A 211 17.12 0.69 0.02
CA VAL A 211 16.92 -0.72 0.39
C VAL A 211 16.49 -0.85 1.85
N VAL A 212 17.22 -0.23 2.80
CA VAL A 212 16.91 -0.34 4.24
C VAL A 212 15.49 0.10 4.55
N PRO A 213 15.00 1.29 4.16
CA PRO A 213 13.61 1.67 4.38
C PRO A 213 12.60 0.68 3.78
N ASN A 214 12.89 0.16 2.57
CA ASN A 214 12.00 -0.77 1.85
C ASN A 214 11.80 -2.10 2.56
N ILE A 215 12.86 -2.64 3.15
CA ILE A 215 12.79 -3.95 3.82
C ILE A 215 12.45 -3.86 5.31
N THR A 216 12.46 -2.65 5.90
CA THR A 216 12.21 -2.41 7.33
C THR A 216 10.93 -1.62 7.56
N TRP A 217 11.00 -0.30 7.65
CA TRP A 217 9.88 0.58 8.01
C TRP A 217 8.70 0.46 7.05
N HIS A 218 8.96 0.38 5.76
CA HIS A 218 7.92 0.13 4.75
C HIS A 218 7.11 -1.15 5.06
N MET A 219 7.75 -2.24 5.53
CA MET A 219 7.05 -3.47 5.90
C MET A 219 6.15 -3.28 7.11
N VAL A 220 6.62 -2.52 8.13
CA VAL A 220 5.83 -2.19 9.32
C VAL A 220 4.55 -1.47 8.95
N ILE A 221 4.67 -0.37 8.19
CA ILE A 221 3.50 0.46 7.84
C ILE A 221 2.57 -0.22 6.84
N THR A 222 3.11 -1.03 5.91
CA THR A 222 2.30 -1.84 4.99
C THR A 222 1.46 -2.85 5.77
N ARG A 223 2.01 -3.49 6.81
CA ARG A 223 1.23 -4.40 7.66
C ARG A 223 0.14 -3.65 8.43
N ILE A 224 0.45 -2.51 9.05
CA ILE A 224 -0.53 -1.69 9.77
C ILE A 224 -1.66 -1.27 8.82
N ARG A 225 -1.32 -0.84 7.61
CA ARG A 225 -2.28 -0.47 6.57
C ARG A 225 -3.19 -1.66 6.21
N ASN A 226 -2.62 -2.82 5.86
CA ASN A 226 -3.39 -4.01 5.49
C ASN A 226 -4.35 -4.46 6.60
N ILE A 227 -3.91 -4.39 7.88
CA ILE A 227 -4.77 -4.65 9.03
C ILE A 227 -5.91 -3.63 9.09
N ALA A 228 -5.60 -2.34 8.89
CA ALA A 228 -6.59 -1.27 9.00
C ALA A 228 -7.66 -1.36 7.93
N GLU A 229 -7.35 -1.91 6.78
CA GLU A 229 -8.28 -1.97 5.64
C GLU A 229 -9.27 -3.12 5.73
N HIS A 230 -8.83 -4.31 6.10
CA HIS A 230 -9.64 -5.53 5.96
C HIS A 230 -9.64 -6.47 7.17
N ALA A 231 -8.76 -6.28 8.17
CA ALA A 231 -8.73 -7.24 9.28
C ALA A 231 -9.86 -6.98 10.28
N VAL A 232 -10.52 -8.06 10.73
CA VAL A 232 -11.60 -8.03 11.74
C VAL A 232 -12.71 -7.05 11.31
N VAL A 233 -13.13 -7.14 10.06
CA VAL A 233 -14.32 -6.42 9.58
C VAL A 233 -15.59 -7.13 10.09
N PRO A 234 -16.70 -6.40 10.31
CA PRO A 234 -17.89 -6.97 10.97
C PRO A 234 -18.73 -7.89 10.07
N ASP A 235 -18.64 -7.73 8.74
CA ASP A 235 -19.43 -8.53 7.79
C ASP A 235 -18.68 -8.66 6.48
N ASN A 236 -18.37 -9.90 6.09
CA ASN A 236 -17.64 -10.21 4.86
C ASN A 236 -18.53 -10.12 3.61
N ASP A 237 -19.83 -10.16 3.76
CA ASP A 237 -20.80 -10.20 2.67
C ASP A 237 -21.44 -8.84 2.37
N ASP A 238 -21.26 -7.86 3.27
CA ASP A 238 -21.72 -6.48 3.06
C ASP A 238 -20.59 -5.61 2.51
N VAL A 239 -20.76 -5.07 1.30
CA VAL A 239 -19.77 -4.20 0.64
C VAL A 239 -19.45 -2.91 1.39
N MET A 240 -20.32 -2.46 2.31
CA MET A 240 -20.06 -1.32 3.17
C MET A 240 -19.32 -1.69 4.46
N ARG A 241 -19.20 -2.99 4.75
CA ARG A 241 -18.67 -3.51 6.01
C ARG A 241 -17.54 -4.53 5.84
N ASN A 242 -17.22 -4.95 4.62
CA ASN A 242 -16.13 -5.88 4.30
C ASN A 242 -14.77 -5.19 4.03
N ALA A 243 -14.77 -3.87 4.08
CA ALA A 243 -13.59 -3.01 4.07
C ALA A 243 -13.80 -1.89 5.10
N ARG A 244 -12.74 -1.16 5.45
CA ARG A 244 -12.81 -0.17 6.54
C ARG A 244 -12.19 1.16 6.13
N THR A 245 -12.89 2.26 6.46
CA THR A 245 -12.30 3.61 6.52
C THR A 245 -11.83 3.87 7.95
N THR A 246 -10.58 4.30 8.10
CA THR A 246 -10.00 4.66 9.39
C THR A 246 -9.67 6.13 9.40
N TYR A 247 -10.26 6.91 10.31
CA TYR A 247 -9.87 8.31 10.44
C TYR A 247 -8.41 8.43 10.85
N ALA A 248 -7.70 9.33 10.19
CA ALA A 248 -6.27 9.52 10.37
C ALA A 248 -5.97 10.97 10.73
N SER A 249 -5.20 11.17 11.79
CA SER A 249 -4.60 12.46 12.12
C SER A 249 -3.60 12.89 11.04
N TRP A 250 -3.16 14.15 11.08
CA TRP A 250 -2.19 14.65 10.09
C TRP A 250 -0.87 13.85 10.07
N TRP A 251 -0.36 13.43 11.24
CA TRP A 251 0.87 12.64 11.34
C TRP A 251 0.67 11.19 10.90
N GLU A 252 -0.50 10.56 11.17
CA GLU A 252 -0.81 9.23 10.65
C GLU A 252 -0.87 9.26 9.12
N ARG A 253 -1.46 10.30 8.52
CA ARG A 253 -1.44 10.50 7.06
C ARG A 253 -0.04 10.73 6.51
N ALA A 254 0.82 11.41 7.26
CA ALA A 254 2.19 11.63 6.82
C ALA A 254 3.03 10.35 6.81
N ILE A 255 2.81 9.43 7.76
CA ILE A 255 3.69 8.29 8.01
C ILE A 255 3.06 6.95 7.59
N VAL A 256 1.77 6.71 7.90
CA VAL A 256 1.11 5.40 7.76
C VAL A 256 0.12 5.36 6.60
N ALA A 257 -0.63 6.44 6.37
CA ALA A 257 -1.74 6.50 5.43
C ALA A 257 -1.57 7.59 4.35
N PRO A 258 -0.48 7.58 3.56
CA PRO A 258 -0.26 8.58 2.54
C PRO A 258 -1.37 8.55 1.47
N TYR A 259 -1.60 9.71 0.83
CA TYR A 259 -2.51 9.84 -0.31
C TYR A 259 -3.91 9.30 -0.05
N TRP A 260 -4.47 9.61 1.14
CA TRP A 260 -5.86 9.30 1.56
C TRP A 260 -6.25 7.81 1.49
N VAL A 261 -5.28 6.90 1.52
CA VAL A 261 -5.54 5.44 1.52
C VAL A 261 -6.40 4.99 2.71
N ASN A 262 -6.50 5.81 3.74
CA ASN A 262 -7.33 5.57 4.91
C ASN A 262 -8.85 5.59 4.64
N TYR A 263 -9.31 6.13 3.49
CA TYR A 263 -10.71 6.09 3.04
C TYR A 263 -10.99 4.81 2.23
N HIS A 264 -10.76 3.65 2.84
CA HIS A 264 -10.66 2.41 2.06
C HIS A 264 -12.02 1.78 1.73
N VAL A 265 -13.03 1.84 2.61
CA VAL A 265 -14.39 1.42 2.23
C VAL A 265 -14.97 2.33 1.14
N ASP A 266 -14.71 3.64 1.22
CA ASP A 266 -15.12 4.59 0.17
C ASP A 266 -14.49 4.21 -1.18
N HIS A 267 -13.21 3.84 -1.17
CA HIS A 267 -12.50 3.35 -2.33
C HIS A 267 -13.10 2.04 -2.85
N HIS A 268 -13.43 1.07 -1.99
CA HIS A 268 -14.07 -0.18 -2.42
C HIS A 268 -15.45 0.04 -3.04
N LEU A 269 -16.22 1.01 -2.55
CA LEU A 269 -17.51 1.35 -3.14
C LEU A 269 -17.37 1.97 -4.53
N LEU A 270 -16.36 2.84 -4.74
CA LEU A 270 -16.14 3.58 -6.00
C LEU A 270 -14.63 3.63 -6.36
N PHE A 271 -14.05 2.48 -6.67
CA PHE A 271 -12.61 2.31 -6.88
C PHE A 271 -12.00 3.12 -8.07
N TYR A 272 -12.82 3.69 -8.91
CA TYR A 272 -12.40 4.57 -10.01
C TYR A 272 -12.35 6.07 -9.62
N VAL A 273 -12.67 6.41 -8.37
CA VAL A 273 -12.49 7.75 -7.83
C VAL A 273 -11.02 7.95 -7.45
N PRO A 274 -10.34 9.02 -7.93
CA PRO A 274 -8.95 9.23 -7.59
C PRO A 274 -8.76 9.49 -6.08
N CYS A 275 -7.64 9.05 -5.54
CA CYS A 275 -7.36 9.11 -4.10
C CYS A 275 -7.55 10.53 -3.52
N TYR A 276 -7.19 11.56 -4.26
CA TYR A 276 -7.33 12.95 -3.82
C TYR A 276 -8.78 13.44 -3.77
N ASN A 277 -9.74 12.71 -4.34
CA ASN A 277 -11.17 12.99 -4.26
C ASN A 277 -11.91 12.10 -3.23
N LEU A 278 -11.24 11.08 -2.65
CA LEU A 278 -11.86 10.22 -1.62
C LEU A 278 -12.39 10.98 -0.40
N PRO A 279 -11.71 12.04 0.12
CA PRO A 279 -12.28 12.84 1.21
C PRO A 279 -13.59 13.53 0.85
N LYS A 280 -13.75 13.92 -0.42
CA LYS A 280 -14.98 14.51 -0.93
C LYS A 280 -16.09 13.48 -1.04
N LEU A 281 -15.77 12.32 -1.65
CA LEU A 281 -16.68 11.18 -1.73
C LEU A 281 -17.19 10.78 -0.34
N HIS A 282 -16.28 10.66 0.64
CA HIS A 282 -16.64 10.33 2.02
C HIS A 282 -17.65 11.32 2.61
N LYS A 283 -17.40 12.63 2.49
CA LYS A 283 -18.34 13.66 2.94
C LYS A 283 -19.71 13.53 2.29
N MET A 284 -19.77 13.22 1.00
CA MET A 284 -21.03 13.04 0.27
C MET A 284 -21.77 11.79 0.75
N LEU A 285 -21.06 10.66 0.98
CA LEU A 285 -21.66 9.46 1.54
C LEU A 285 -22.23 9.69 2.94
N LEU A 286 -21.50 10.41 3.80
CA LEU A 286 -22.01 10.78 5.14
C LEU A 286 -23.25 11.67 5.05
N ALA A 287 -23.24 12.70 4.19
CA ALA A 287 -24.39 13.59 3.99
C ALA A 287 -25.65 12.86 3.47
N LYS A 288 -25.45 11.76 2.72
CA LYS A 288 -26.54 10.90 2.23
C LYS A 288 -26.96 9.82 3.24
N GLY A 289 -26.45 9.86 4.48
CA GLY A 289 -26.85 8.95 5.57
C GLY A 289 -26.21 7.55 5.55
N PHE A 290 -25.13 7.34 4.78
CA PHE A 290 -24.43 6.04 4.74
C PHE A 290 -23.49 5.81 5.92
N GLY A 291 -23.11 6.84 6.68
CA GLY A 291 -22.19 6.73 7.82
C GLY A 291 -22.47 5.55 8.75
N PRO A 292 -23.70 5.37 9.27
CA PRO A 292 -24.04 4.24 10.15
C PRO A 292 -23.97 2.85 9.48
N LYS A 293 -23.96 2.78 8.15
CA LYS A 293 -23.88 1.53 7.38
C LYS A 293 -22.45 1.14 7.07
N MET A 294 -21.51 2.10 7.04
CA MET A 294 -20.12 1.89 6.68
C MET A 294 -19.29 1.47 7.90
N GLU A 295 -18.30 0.59 7.68
CA GLU A 295 -17.31 0.29 8.72
C GLU A 295 -16.30 1.45 8.80
N ILE A 296 -16.44 2.25 9.84
CA ILE A 296 -15.59 3.42 10.10
C ILE A 296 -14.96 3.32 11.49
N GLN A 297 -13.65 3.46 11.56
CA GLN A 297 -12.90 3.49 12.82
C GLN A 297 -12.30 4.87 13.10
N LYS A 298 -12.29 5.26 14.37
CA LYS A 298 -11.90 6.61 14.80
C LYS A 298 -10.39 6.91 14.68
N ASN A 299 -9.52 5.89 14.65
CA ASN A 299 -8.07 5.99 14.48
C ASN A 299 -7.42 4.62 14.33
N TYR A 300 -6.15 4.57 13.94
CA TYR A 300 -5.37 3.33 13.78
C TYR A 300 -5.19 2.56 15.09
N ALA A 301 -5.09 3.24 16.24
CA ALA A 301 -4.96 2.59 17.54
C ALA A 301 -6.21 1.74 17.89
N SER A 302 -7.42 2.19 17.54
CA SER A 302 -8.64 1.41 17.74
C SER A 302 -8.66 0.14 16.89
N VAL A 303 -8.21 0.24 15.64
CA VAL A 303 -8.09 -0.91 14.74
C VAL A 303 -7.07 -1.93 15.27
N LEU A 304 -5.90 -1.47 15.69
CA LEU A 304 -4.87 -2.36 16.22
C LEU A 304 -5.34 -3.08 17.51
N ARG A 305 -6.14 -2.44 18.35
CA ARG A 305 -6.77 -3.12 19.51
C ARG A 305 -7.72 -4.25 19.07
N LEU A 306 -8.56 -4.01 18.07
CA LEU A 306 -9.42 -5.04 17.50
C LEU A 306 -8.58 -6.19 16.91
N ALA A 307 -7.56 -5.88 16.13
CA ALA A 307 -6.71 -6.87 15.49
C ALA A 307 -5.85 -7.69 16.49
N THR A 308 -5.64 -7.18 17.70
CA THR A 308 -4.86 -7.86 18.76
C THR A 308 -5.72 -8.35 19.94
N SER A 309 -7.03 -8.46 19.75
CA SER A 309 -7.98 -8.80 20.81
C SER A 309 -8.04 -10.29 21.18
N LYS A 310 -7.33 -11.17 20.44
CA LYS A 310 -7.31 -12.60 20.76
C LYS A 310 -6.60 -12.84 22.09
N PRO A 311 -7.24 -13.54 23.07
CA PRO A 311 -6.62 -13.84 24.35
C PRO A 311 -5.32 -14.64 24.19
N GLU A 312 -4.33 -14.37 25.04
CA GLU A 312 -3.13 -15.20 25.16
C GLU A 312 -3.55 -16.56 25.78
N ARG A 313 -3.05 -17.66 25.23
CA ARG A 313 -3.25 -18.97 25.86
C ARG A 313 -2.52 -18.97 27.20
N PRO A 314 -3.13 -19.49 28.29
CA PRO A 314 -2.40 -19.70 29.54
C PRO A 314 -1.13 -20.50 29.26
N SER A 315 0.02 -20.05 29.76
CA SER A 315 1.23 -20.85 29.64
C SER A 315 1.06 -22.11 30.49
N LEU A 316 1.20 -23.28 29.88
CA LEU A 316 1.19 -24.58 30.59
C LEU A 316 2.34 -24.71 31.62
N ALA A 317 3.20 -23.71 31.75
CA ALA A 317 4.37 -23.69 32.63
C ALA A 317 4.09 -23.26 34.08
N LYS A 318 2.82 -23.13 34.51
CA LYS A 318 2.46 -22.81 35.90
C LYS A 318 1.62 -23.90 36.61
N ALA A 319 1.66 -25.13 36.10
CA ALA A 319 1.02 -26.29 36.71
C ALA A 319 2.07 -27.38 36.93
N ALA A 320 3.15 -27.06 37.67
CA ALA A 320 4.09 -28.01 38.24
C ALA A 320 4.60 -27.45 39.58
#